data_1df02cbe820c44cfdbf49283e95475ec
#
_entry.id   1df02cbe820c44cfdbf49283e95475ec
#
_cell.length_a   1.000
_cell.length_b   1.000
_cell.length_c   1.000
_cell.angle_alpha   90.00
_cell.angle_beta   90.00
_cell.angle_gamma   90.00
#
_symmetry.space_group_name_H-M   'P 1'
#
loop_
_entity.id
_entity.type
_entity.pdbx_description
1 polymer ?
#
loop_
_entity_poly.entity_id
_entity_poly.type
_entity_poly.pdbx_seq_one_letter_code
_entity_poly.pdbx_strand_id
1 'polypeptide(L)'
;VIQQRIVLLSAAGLASALLLAACGSSTEKTSTGTSPGSVAPVATAASQSATPAPTGSSDSGSGHMATTTMLMAKAVGGMGSVVTDDKGMTLYRYDMDQANPSKWTCAGECTKTWMPVMVEDSVQTTGVEKSLLGTVHRDGMKQLTLGGWPLYRYMGDTTAGQMNGQAKDKMWYAVTPSGKKSTMSG
;
A
#
# COMPACT_ATOMS: atom_id res chain seq x y z
N VAL A 1 48.34 -11.61 4.92
CA VAL A 1 49.15 -10.91 5.95
C VAL A 1 48.52 -9.53 6.15
N ILE A 2 47.75 -9.41 7.27
CA ILE A 2 47.72 -8.29 8.19
C ILE A 2 47.15 -6.98 7.59
N GLN A 3 46.10 -6.36 8.12
CA GLN A 3 45.93 -5.84 9.50
C GLN A 3 44.45 -5.52 9.80
N GLN A 4 44.06 -5.94 10.96
CA GLN A 4 42.95 -5.40 11.72
C GLN A 4 43.20 -3.94 12.09
N ARG A 5 42.16 -3.11 12.01
CA ARG A 5 42.06 -1.94 12.89
C ARG A 5 40.67 -1.87 13.49
N ILE A 6 40.61 -2.35 14.70
CA ILE A 6 39.60 -2.05 15.69
C ILE A 6 39.79 -0.59 16.10
N VAL A 7 38.73 0.20 16.01
CA VAL A 7 38.63 1.44 16.77
C VAL A 7 37.35 1.38 17.58
N LEU A 8 37.52 1.08 18.84
CA LEU A 8 36.59 1.35 19.94
C LEU A 8 36.79 2.80 20.39
N LEU A 9 35.70 3.50 20.63
CA LEU A 9 35.59 4.64 21.58
C LEU A 9 34.10 4.95 21.66
N SER A 10 33.38 4.51 22.70
CA SER A 10 33.19 5.20 24.02
C SER A 10 32.32 6.46 23.86
N ALA A 11 31.08 6.39 24.27
CA ALA A 11 30.48 6.55 25.59
C ALA A 11 30.06 8.00 25.92
N ALA A 12 28.99 8.06 26.69
CA ALA A 12 28.47 9.19 27.48
C ALA A 12 27.54 10.16 26.69
N GLY A 13 26.32 10.44 27.06
CA GLY A 13 25.64 10.39 28.33
C GLY A 13 24.77 11.63 28.48
N LEU A 14 23.77 11.59 29.37
CA LEU A 14 22.94 12.67 29.91
C LEU A 14 21.61 12.83 29.17
N ALA A 15 20.47 12.33 29.66
CA ALA A 15 19.68 12.71 30.85
C ALA A 15 19.19 14.16 30.87
N SER A 16 17.92 14.27 31.07
CA SER A 16 17.10 15.41 31.56
C SER A 16 16.05 15.86 30.55
N ALA A 17 14.82 16.15 30.85
CA ALA A 17 14.06 16.24 32.09
C ALA A 17 12.56 16.27 31.74
N LEU A 18 11.77 15.85 32.69
CA LEU A 18 10.32 16.02 32.78
C LEU A 18 9.92 17.50 32.75
N LEU A 19 8.82 17.79 32.07
CA LEU A 19 7.91 18.86 32.48
C LEU A 19 6.46 18.40 32.32
N LEU A 20 5.84 18.19 33.47
CA LEU A 20 4.39 18.14 33.68
C LEU A 20 3.85 19.56 33.67
N ALA A 21 2.74 19.77 33.01
CA ALA A 21 1.72 20.82 33.34
C ALA A 21 0.43 20.33 32.71
N ALA A 22 -0.52 19.77 33.39
CA ALA A 22 -1.44 20.30 34.38
C ALA A 22 -2.58 21.14 33.78
N CYS A 23 -3.78 20.52 33.87
CA CYS A 23 -5.10 21.08 34.20
C CYS A 23 -5.67 22.25 33.39
N GLY A 24 -6.90 22.02 32.95
CA GLY A 24 -7.86 23.03 32.56
C GLY A 24 -9.25 22.43 32.40
N SER A 25 -9.91 22.13 33.49
CA SER A 25 -11.37 21.93 33.61
C SER A 25 -12.07 23.26 33.54
N SER A 26 -13.20 23.37 32.86
CA SER A 26 -14.33 24.26 33.14
C SER A 26 -15.44 23.93 32.14
N THR A 27 -16.47 23.41 32.54
CA THR A 27 -17.69 23.82 33.25
C THR A 27 -18.90 23.81 32.31
N GLU A 28 -19.86 23.02 32.71
CA GLU A 28 -21.23 22.92 32.23
C GLU A 28 -21.94 24.29 32.15
N LYS A 29 -22.81 24.44 31.19
CA LYS A 29 -24.02 25.23 31.39
C LYS A 29 -25.20 24.64 30.65
N THR A 30 -26.04 24.03 31.42
CA THR A 30 -27.43 23.68 31.18
C THR A 30 -28.25 24.92 30.79
N SER A 31 -29.08 24.85 29.80
CA SER A 31 -30.29 25.66 29.70
C SER A 31 -31.37 24.88 28.96
N THR A 32 -32.35 24.53 29.71
CA THR A 32 -33.72 24.10 29.40
C THR A 32 -34.47 25.18 28.63
N GLY A 33 -35.31 24.77 27.66
CA GLY A 33 -36.27 25.69 27.02
C GLY A 33 -37.12 24.98 25.93
N THR A 34 -38.14 24.32 26.38
CA THR A 34 -39.54 24.18 25.91
C THR A 34 -39.88 24.35 24.41
N SER A 35 -40.48 23.29 23.88
CA SER A 35 -41.37 23.17 22.69
C SER A 35 -42.66 24.01 22.85
N PRO A 36 -43.60 24.18 21.90
CA PRO A 36 -43.82 23.49 20.63
C PRO A 36 -44.23 24.42 19.45
N GLY A 37 -44.23 23.88 18.23
CA GLY A 37 -44.83 24.54 17.08
C GLY A 37 -44.84 23.66 15.85
N SER A 38 -45.96 22.99 15.69
CA SER A 38 -46.34 22.16 14.55
C SER A 38 -46.60 23.00 13.29
N VAL A 39 -46.00 22.67 12.16
CA VAL A 39 -46.61 22.77 10.80
C VAL A 39 -45.81 21.92 9.81
N ALA A 40 -46.44 20.97 9.23
CA ALA A 40 -46.04 20.31 7.96
C ALA A 40 -47.01 20.84 6.88
N PRO A 41 -46.90 20.45 5.58
CA PRO A 41 -45.81 20.04 4.73
C PRO A 41 -45.72 20.88 3.43
N VAL A 42 -44.59 20.92 2.77
CA VAL A 42 -44.56 21.10 1.32
C VAL A 42 -43.49 20.16 0.73
N ALA A 43 -43.97 19.22 -0.05
CA ALA A 43 -43.14 18.38 -0.88
C ALA A 43 -42.58 19.21 -2.03
N THR A 44 -41.28 19.33 -2.10
CA THR A 44 -40.60 19.74 -3.33
C THR A 44 -39.64 18.62 -3.72
N ALA A 45 -39.96 17.98 -4.80
CA ALA A 45 -39.14 16.95 -5.44
C ALA A 45 -37.80 17.55 -5.85
N ALA A 46 -36.74 17.19 -5.15
CA ALA A 46 -35.38 17.44 -5.59
C ALA A 46 -34.91 16.24 -6.43
N SER A 47 -34.74 16.53 -7.69
CA SER A 47 -34.13 15.67 -8.71
C SER A 47 -32.81 15.12 -8.19
N GLN A 48 -32.73 13.83 -7.95
CA GLN A 48 -31.49 13.14 -7.67
C GLN A 48 -30.72 13.02 -8.99
N SER A 49 -29.70 13.85 -9.16
CA SER A 49 -28.64 13.59 -10.13
C SER A 49 -27.94 12.30 -9.73
N ALA A 50 -28.25 11.24 -10.44
CA ALA A 50 -27.50 10.01 -10.37
C ALA A 50 -26.08 10.26 -10.88
N THR A 51 -25.12 10.24 -9.98
CA THR A 51 -23.70 10.11 -10.32
C THR A 51 -23.53 8.77 -11.05
N PRO A 52 -22.96 8.74 -12.27
CA PRO A 52 -22.71 7.48 -12.93
C PRO A 52 -21.67 6.71 -12.12
N ALA A 53 -22.03 5.51 -11.71
CA ALA A 53 -21.10 4.53 -11.18
C ALA A 53 -20.00 4.29 -12.23
N PRO A 54 -18.73 4.14 -11.81
CA PRO A 54 -17.70 3.76 -12.75
C PRO A 54 -18.04 2.37 -13.30
N THR A 55 -18.28 2.33 -14.57
CA THR A 55 -18.48 1.10 -15.35
C THR A 55 -17.22 0.29 -15.19
N GLY A 56 -17.29 -0.78 -14.42
CA GLY A 56 -16.20 -1.75 -14.32
C GLY A 56 -15.97 -2.33 -15.71
N SER A 57 -14.83 -2.00 -16.30
CA SER A 57 -14.34 -2.72 -17.46
C SER A 57 -14.15 -4.17 -17.07
N SER A 58 -15.01 -5.02 -17.57
CA SER A 58 -14.89 -6.47 -17.50
C SER A 58 -13.65 -6.85 -18.29
N ASP A 59 -12.56 -7.13 -17.60
CA ASP A 59 -11.38 -7.75 -18.17
C ASP A 59 -11.72 -9.21 -18.47
N SER A 60 -12.11 -9.45 -19.71
CA SER A 60 -12.37 -10.79 -20.24
C SER A 60 -11.10 -11.33 -20.87
N GLY A 61 -10.38 -12.14 -20.13
CA GLY A 61 -9.64 -13.27 -20.68
C GLY A 61 -8.26 -13.01 -21.24
N SER A 62 -7.27 -13.10 -20.40
CA SER A 62 -5.96 -13.71 -20.70
C SER A 62 -5.17 -13.75 -19.40
N GLY A 63 -4.93 -14.95 -18.86
CA GLY A 63 -4.05 -15.19 -17.71
C GLY A 63 -4.17 -14.14 -16.60
N HIS A 64 -4.31 -14.55 -15.37
CA HIS A 64 -4.44 -13.66 -14.22
C HIS A 64 -3.27 -12.66 -14.11
N MET A 65 -3.37 -11.55 -14.83
CA MET A 65 -2.40 -10.46 -14.84
C MET A 65 -3.08 -9.17 -14.43
N ALA A 66 -2.36 -8.33 -13.70
CA ALA A 66 -2.80 -7.00 -13.33
C ALA A 66 -2.03 -5.96 -14.16
N THR A 67 -2.66 -4.86 -14.51
CA THR A 67 -1.97 -3.70 -15.12
C THR A 67 -2.02 -2.51 -14.20
N THR A 68 -1.04 -1.64 -14.25
CA THR A 68 -1.03 -0.38 -13.53
C THR A 68 -0.32 0.72 -14.30
N THR A 69 -0.76 1.94 -14.11
CA THR A 69 -0.14 3.16 -14.66
C THR A 69 0.51 4.01 -13.57
N MET A 70 0.27 3.68 -12.30
CA MET A 70 0.77 4.45 -11.16
C MET A 70 1.12 3.56 -9.97
N LEU A 71 2.20 3.93 -9.27
CA LEU A 71 2.52 3.41 -7.94
C LEU A 71 2.43 4.51 -6.89
N MET A 72 1.81 4.19 -5.77
CA MET A 72 1.64 5.11 -4.66
C MET A 72 2.15 4.51 -3.35
N ALA A 73 2.86 5.32 -2.56
CA ALA A 73 3.13 4.98 -1.16
C ALA A 73 1.89 5.27 -0.32
N LYS A 74 1.36 4.27 0.37
CA LYS A 74 0.19 4.39 1.24
C LYS A 74 0.54 3.97 2.66
N ALA A 75 0.25 4.84 3.62
CA ALA A 75 0.35 4.48 5.03
C ALA A 75 -0.75 3.47 5.38
N VAL A 76 -0.37 2.37 6.02
CA VAL A 76 -1.29 1.37 6.54
C VAL A 76 -1.18 1.40 8.06
N GLY A 77 -2.30 1.64 8.75
CA GLY A 77 -2.39 1.98 10.17
C GLY A 77 -1.40 1.23 11.07
N GLY A 78 -0.47 1.95 11.70
CA GLY A 78 0.55 1.40 12.60
C GLY A 78 1.68 0.58 11.93
N MET A 79 1.58 0.31 10.64
CA MET A 79 2.47 -0.62 9.92
C MET A 79 3.40 0.06 8.89
N GLY A 80 3.54 1.40 8.95
CA GLY A 80 4.37 2.16 8.00
C GLY A 80 3.74 2.28 6.62
N SER A 81 4.57 2.46 5.59
CA SER A 81 4.08 2.66 4.22
C SER A 81 4.37 1.45 3.35
N VAL A 82 3.38 1.06 2.57
CA VAL A 82 3.47 0.05 1.52
C VAL A 82 3.17 0.66 0.16
N VAL A 83 3.53 -0.03 -0.89
CA VAL A 83 3.23 0.40 -2.26
C VAL A 83 1.91 -0.19 -2.71
N THR A 84 1.08 0.66 -3.30
CA THR A 84 -0.16 0.29 -3.95
C THR A 84 -0.14 0.74 -5.41
N ASP A 85 -1.00 0.14 -6.21
CA ASP A 85 -1.23 0.58 -7.60
C ASP A 85 -2.27 1.71 -7.70
N ASP A 86 -2.64 2.07 -8.92
CA ASP A 86 -3.65 3.08 -9.27
C ASP A 86 -5.06 2.78 -8.73
N LYS A 87 -5.36 1.51 -8.45
CA LYS A 87 -6.63 1.06 -7.83
C LYS A 87 -6.53 0.98 -6.30
N GLY A 88 -5.38 1.34 -5.72
CA GLY A 88 -5.12 1.26 -4.28
C GLY A 88 -4.89 -0.16 -3.77
N MET A 89 -4.67 -1.13 -4.66
CA MET A 89 -4.39 -2.51 -4.29
C MET A 89 -2.94 -2.66 -3.85
N THR A 90 -2.71 -3.36 -2.76
CA THR A 90 -1.36 -3.59 -2.23
C THR A 90 -0.53 -4.44 -3.18
N LEU A 91 0.74 -4.06 -3.34
CA LEU A 91 1.68 -4.78 -4.16
C LEU A 91 2.66 -5.58 -3.30
N TYR A 92 2.96 -6.77 -3.78
CA TYR A 92 3.76 -7.77 -3.10
C TYR A 92 4.98 -8.17 -3.90
N ARG A 93 5.99 -8.70 -3.21
CA ARG A 93 7.14 -9.40 -3.77
C ARG A 93 7.17 -10.84 -3.25
N TYR A 94 7.80 -11.69 -4.01
CA TYR A 94 8.00 -13.11 -3.69
C TYR A 94 9.47 -13.36 -3.32
N ASP A 95 9.74 -13.94 -2.16
CA ASP A 95 11.12 -14.16 -1.70
C ASP A 95 11.89 -15.23 -2.51
N MET A 96 11.18 -16.05 -3.32
CA MET A 96 11.82 -16.98 -4.24
C MET A 96 12.22 -16.32 -5.57
N ASP A 97 11.75 -15.11 -5.85
CA ASP A 97 12.19 -14.32 -6.98
C ASP A 97 13.59 -13.75 -6.74
N GLN A 98 14.18 -13.10 -7.73
CA GLN A 98 15.48 -12.46 -7.61
C GLN A 98 15.38 -10.97 -7.99
N ALA A 99 16.15 -10.14 -7.29
CA ALA A 99 16.21 -8.72 -7.57
C ALA A 99 17.37 -8.32 -8.50
N ASN A 100 18.47 -9.08 -8.48
CA ASN A 100 19.65 -8.72 -9.25
C ASN A 100 20.38 -9.99 -9.77
N PRO A 101 20.28 -10.27 -11.06
CA PRO A 101 19.34 -9.67 -12.03
C PRO A 101 17.89 -9.98 -11.67
N SER A 102 16.96 -9.08 -12.06
CA SER A 102 15.54 -9.32 -11.83
C SER A 102 15.07 -10.60 -12.52
N LYS A 103 14.47 -11.50 -11.75
CA LYS A 103 13.93 -12.77 -12.26
C LYS A 103 12.70 -13.18 -11.47
N TRP A 104 11.63 -13.49 -12.17
CA TRP A 104 10.43 -14.07 -11.59
C TRP A 104 10.48 -15.60 -11.57
N THR A 105 9.84 -16.22 -10.60
CA THR A 105 9.72 -17.68 -10.45
C THR A 105 8.25 -18.12 -10.31
N CYS A 106 7.35 -17.22 -9.92
CA CYS A 106 5.93 -17.50 -9.82
C CYS A 106 5.34 -17.70 -11.22
N ALA A 107 4.96 -18.92 -11.56
CA ALA A 107 4.39 -19.33 -12.86
C ALA A 107 3.25 -20.34 -12.69
N GLY A 108 2.46 -20.58 -13.73
CA GLY A 108 1.39 -21.57 -13.75
C GLY A 108 0.35 -21.33 -12.66
N GLU A 109 0.12 -22.31 -11.78
CA GLU A 109 -0.87 -22.20 -10.69
C GLU A 109 -0.59 -21.04 -9.73
N CYS A 110 0.69 -20.68 -9.54
CA CYS A 110 1.06 -19.54 -8.71
C CYS A 110 0.37 -18.25 -9.20
N THR A 111 0.28 -18.03 -10.50
CA THR A 111 -0.30 -16.81 -11.08
C THR A 111 -1.82 -16.72 -10.94
N LYS A 112 -2.49 -17.80 -10.57
CA LYS A 112 -3.92 -17.79 -10.25
C LYS A 112 -4.20 -17.11 -8.90
N THR A 113 -3.23 -17.13 -8.01
CA THR A 113 -3.30 -16.51 -6.69
C THR A 113 -2.54 -15.19 -6.62
N TRP A 114 -1.42 -15.11 -7.32
CA TRP A 114 -0.51 -13.96 -7.33
C TRP A 114 -0.35 -13.41 -8.75
N MET A 115 -1.15 -12.41 -9.06
CA MET A 115 -1.16 -11.81 -10.39
C MET A 115 0.08 -10.96 -10.63
N PRO A 116 0.91 -11.26 -11.62
CA PRO A 116 1.99 -10.38 -12.03
C PRO A 116 1.46 -9.01 -12.43
N VAL A 117 2.13 -7.93 -12.00
CA VAL A 117 1.78 -6.57 -12.37
C VAL A 117 2.50 -6.19 -13.65
N MET A 118 1.75 -6.04 -14.73
CA MET A 118 2.27 -5.69 -16.05
C MET A 118 2.22 -4.20 -16.30
N VAL A 119 3.13 -3.73 -17.15
CA VAL A 119 3.16 -2.35 -17.62
C VAL A 119 3.35 -2.32 -19.13
N GLU A 120 2.66 -1.40 -19.77
CA GLU A 120 2.82 -1.15 -21.22
C GLU A 120 3.89 -0.11 -21.46
N ASP A 121 3.75 1.04 -20.80
CA ASP A 121 4.60 2.22 -20.96
C ASP A 121 5.26 2.65 -19.64
N SER A 122 5.29 3.96 -19.40
CA SER A 122 5.83 4.55 -18.18
C SER A 122 4.82 4.48 -17.03
N VAL A 123 5.34 4.23 -15.83
CA VAL A 123 4.57 4.26 -14.58
C VAL A 123 4.85 5.56 -13.84
N GLN A 124 3.78 6.23 -13.39
CA GLN A 124 3.88 7.39 -12.50
C GLN A 124 4.11 6.93 -11.07
N THR A 125 4.74 7.77 -10.25
CA THR A 125 4.98 7.45 -8.84
C THR A 125 4.57 8.60 -7.93
N THR A 126 3.99 8.27 -6.77
CA THR A 126 3.73 9.20 -5.68
C THR A 126 4.27 8.60 -4.38
N GLY A 127 5.28 9.24 -3.79
CA GLY A 127 5.93 8.75 -2.57
C GLY A 127 6.75 7.46 -2.75
N VAL A 128 6.93 6.98 -3.99
CA VAL A 128 7.79 5.85 -4.35
C VAL A 128 8.94 6.38 -5.18
N GLU A 129 10.16 5.93 -4.89
CA GLU A 129 11.35 6.40 -5.58
C GLU A 129 11.40 5.87 -7.02
N LYS A 130 11.28 6.78 -7.99
CA LYS A 130 11.22 6.44 -9.41
C LYS A 130 12.48 5.71 -9.92
N SER A 131 13.63 6.01 -9.35
CA SER A 131 14.92 5.35 -9.68
C SER A 131 14.95 3.87 -9.36
N LEU A 132 14.06 3.38 -8.48
CA LEU A 132 13.94 1.98 -8.12
C LEU A 132 13.02 1.20 -9.08
N LEU A 133 12.27 1.90 -9.96
CA LEU A 133 11.42 1.24 -10.93
C LEU A 133 12.25 0.59 -12.03
N GLY A 134 11.81 -0.58 -12.41
CA GLY A 134 12.36 -1.32 -13.53
C GLY A 134 11.32 -2.30 -14.08
N THR A 135 11.74 -3.11 -15.02
CA THR A 135 10.90 -4.18 -15.57
C THR A 135 11.71 -5.44 -15.80
N VAL A 136 11.03 -6.57 -15.74
CA VAL A 136 11.57 -7.86 -16.16
C VAL A 136 10.68 -8.44 -17.27
N HIS A 137 11.30 -9.03 -18.27
CA HIS A 137 10.55 -9.65 -19.37
C HIS A 137 9.80 -10.89 -18.89
N ARG A 138 8.51 -10.98 -19.23
CA ARG A 138 7.64 -12.11 -18.91
C ARG A 138 6.65 -12.36 -20.04
N ASP A 139 6.76 -13.53 -20.67
CA ASP A 139 5.77 -14.01 -21.67
C ASP A 139 5.44 -12.96 -22.76
N GLY A 140 6.45 -12.26 -23.28
CA GLY A 140 6.29 -11.23 -24.31
C GLY A 140 5.92 -9.85 -23.79
N MET A 141 5.68 -9.70 -22.48
CA MET A 141 5.29 -8.44 -21.82
C MET A 141 6.35 -7.99 -20.81
N LYS A 142 6.13 -6.79 -20.23
CA LYS A 142 7.00 -6.24 -19.19
C LYS A 142 6.29 -6.33 -17.84
N GLN A 143 6.81 -7.17 -16.93
CA GLN A 143 6.38 -7.16 -15.53
C GLN A 143 7.13 -6.07 -14.78
N LEU A 144 6.40 -5.25 -14.00
CA LEU A 144 6.96 -4.18 -13.20
C LEU A 144 7.82 -4.73 -12.07
N THR A 145 8.95 -4.04 -11.79
CA THR A 145 9.80 -4.32 -10.64
C THR A 145 10.03 -3.07 -9.80
N LEU A 146 10.27 -3.25 -8.51
CA LEU A 146 10.68 -2.18 -7.61
C LEU A 146 11.90 -2.64 -6.79
N GLY A 147 13.00 -1.88 -6.88
CA GLY A 147 14.28 -2.31 -6.32
C GLY A 147 14.75 -3.65 -6.90
N GLY A 148 14.40 -3.91 -8.17
CA GLY A 148 14.68 -5.16 -8.89
C GLY A 148 13.71 -6.32 -8.61
N TRP A 149 12.87 -6.23 -7.58
CA TRP A 149 11.92 -7.29 -7.23
C TRP A 149 10.68 -7.24 -8.12
N PRO A 150 10.29 -8.34 -8.81
CA PRO A 150 9.04 -8.45 -9.53
C PRO A 150 7.83 -8.20 -8.62
N LEU A 151 6.84 -7.48 -9.11
CA LEU A 151 5.66 -7.08 -8.35
C LEU A 151 4.43 -7.91 -8.73
N TYR A 152 3.60 -8.18 -7.71
CA TYR A 152 2.39 -8.98 -7.82
C TYR A 152 1.24 -8.35 -7.04
N ARG A 153 -0.01 -8.62 -7.45
CA ARG A 153 -1.21 -8.47 -6.63
C ARG A 153 -1.62 -9.81 -6.03
N TYR A 154 -2.21 -9.76 -4.86
CA TYR A 154 -2.81 -10.94 -4.24
C TYR A 154 -4.31 -11.00 -4.56
N MET A 155 -4.79 -12.13 -5.08
CA MET A 155 -6.21 -12.33 -5.41
C MET A 155 -7.14 -12.26 -4.21
N GLY A 156 -6.64 -12.53 -3.01
CA GLY A 156 -7.40 -12.41 -1.77
C GLY A 156 -7.54 -10.98 -1.25
N ASP A 157 -6.89 -9.99 -1.87
CA ASP A 157 -7.14 -8.57 -1.65
C ASP A 157 -8.23 -8.12 -2.62
N THR A 158 -9.45 -7.98 -2.14
CA THR A 158 -10.64 -7.67 -2.96
C THR A 158 -10.99 -6.18 -2.94
N THR A 159 -10.43 -5.43 -2.00
CA THR A 159 -10.63 -3.99 -1.86
C THR A 159 -9.32 -3.26 -1.60
N ALA A 160 -9.29 -1.97 -1.98
CA ALA A 160 -8.13 -1.11 -1.76
C ALA A 160 -7.69 -1.06 -0.29
N GLY A 161 -6.39 -1.14 -0.06
CA GLY A 161 -5.78 -1.07 1.27
C GLY A 161 -5.77 -2.38 2.05
N GLN A 162 -6.34 -3.46 1.54
CA GLN A 162 -6.17 -4.79 2.14
C GLN A 162 -4.72 -5.27 1.99
N MET A 163 -4.28 -6.08 2.95
CA MET A 163 -2.95 -6.69 2.99
C MET A 163 -3.01 -8.16 3.39
N ASN A 164 -4.02 -8.89 2.93
CA ASN A 164 -4.23 -10.30 3.27
C ASN A 164 -3.12 -11.23 2.74
N GLY A 165 -2.28 -10.71 1.85
CA GLY A 165 -1.11 -11.41 1.32
C GLY A 165 0.17 -11.24 2.16
N GLN A 166 0.15 -10.38 3.20
CA GLN A 166 1.33 -10.11 4.02
C GLN A 166 1.75 -11.36 4.80
N ALA A 167 3.06 -11.69 4.70
CA ALA A 167 3.69 -12.86 5.32
C ALA A 167 3.09 -14.21 4.92
N LYS A 168 2.29 -14.26 3.83
CA LYS A 168 1.67 -15.49 3.35
C LYS A 168 2.74 -16.50 2.96
N ASP A 169 2.56 -17.72 3.47
CA ASP A 169 3.50 -18.84 3.30
C ASP A 169 4.94 -18.50 3.75
N LYS A 170 5.15 -17.42 4.51
CA LYS A 170 6.46 -16.88 4.90
C LYS A 170 7.36 -16.53 3.69
N MET A 171 6.79 -16.29 2.54
CA MET A 171 7.50 -16.00 1.29
C MET A 171 6.96 -14.77 0.57
N TRP A 172 5.72 -14.35 0.85
CA TRP A 172 5.09 -13.21 0.20
C TRP A 172 5.01 -12.01 1.14
N TYR A 173 5.47 -10.87 0.70
CA TYR A 173 5.52 -9.67 1.54
C TYR A 173 5.12 -8.43 0.74
N ALA A 174 4.31 -7.57 1.34
CA ALA A 174 4.03 -6.26 0.80
C ALA A 174 5.34 -5.48 0.62
N VAL A 175 5.42 -4.68 -0.42
CA VAL A 175 6.63 -3.93 -0.77
C VAL A 175 6.54 -2.53 -0.18
N THR A 176 7.64 -2.09 0.46
CA THR A 176 7.78 -0.72 0.95
C THR A 176 8.17 0.22 -0.20
N PRO A 177 7.98 1.55 -0.06
CA PRO A 177 8.39 2.53 -1.08
C PRO A 177 9.88 2.47 -1.47
N SER A 178 10.72 1.91 -0.62
CA SER A 178 12.16 1.69 -0.87
C SER A 178 12.47 0.33 -1.56
N GLY A 179 11.46 -0.40 -2.03
CA GLY A 179 11.63 -1.70 -2.70
C GLY A 179 11.95 -2.86 -1.77
N LYS A 180 11.96 -2.63 -0.46
CA LYS A 180 12.20 -3.69 0.53
C LYS A 180 10.90 -4.39 0.88
N LYS A 181 10.99 -5.62 1.43
CA LYS A 181 9.82 -6.29 1.99
C LYS A 181 9.37 -5.62 3.29
N SER A 182 8.07 -5.50 3.47
CA SER A 182 7.50 -5.11 4.76
C SER A 182 7.73 -6.23 5.77
N THR A 183 8.27 -5.89 6.93
CA THR A 183 8.51 -6.82 8.04
C THR A 183 7.39 -6.77 9.07
N MET A 184 6.35 -6.02 8.79
CA MET A 184 5.27 -5.78 9.72
C MET A 184 4.29 -6.93 9.72
N SER A 185 3.81 -7.29 10.91
CA SER A 185 2.74 -8.28 11.08
C SER A 185 1.42 -7.64 10.70
N GLY A 186 0.66 -8.29 9.83
CA GLY A 186 -0.71 -7.92 9.53
C GLY A 186 -1.64 -8.31 10.65
#